data_4069f3a36ca70b1b1387e494206d50c6
#
_entry.id   4069f3a36ca70b1b1387e494206d50c6
#
_cell.length_a   1.000
_cell.length_b   1.000
_cell.length_c   1.000
_cell.angle_alpha   90.00
_cell.angle_beta   90.00
_cell.angle_gamma   90.00
#
_symmetry.space_group_name_H-M   'P 1'
#
loop_
_entity.id
_entity.type
_entity.pdbx_description
1 polymer ?
#
loop_
_entity_poly.entity_id
_entity_poly.type
_entity_poly.pdbx_seq_one_letter_code
_entity_poly.pdbx_strand_id
1 'polypeptide(L)'
;YSIPDSMGILMTFKYDNVSLMDFQRIDELHDIGYNRTISMMDSIKSRIHRRVNLDNIRLRRMVYRSNYPELRFKNIIIDGANPQQQAYIKKEFHSSDNKEFTYEDLKEGYFRLLSDNMISEIIPHAVYNPEDETYDLHLKVKLENNFAVRLGGNISTSNSNQIYLGLSYQDLNYYAKELLFDGQLGKVYNNAQFMAKIDFSTAIPTSYRFIASITTFDYFKKDKLFSRNDKPAFNQKDERFLKLQVGLPFLLSK
;
A
#
# COMPACT_ATOMS: atom_id res chain seq x y z
N TYR A 1 13.82 -26.37 16.50
CA TYR A 1 14.45 -26.79 15.23
C TYR A 1 15.84 -27.31 15.53
N SER A 2 16.15 -28.55 15.13
CA SER A 2 17.50 -29.10 15.17
C SER A 2 17.96 -29.35 13.72
N ILE A 3 19.13 -28.85 13.39
CA ILE A 3 19.78 -29.13 12.10
C ILE A 3 20.82 -30.24 12.35
N PRO A 4 20.81 -31.35 11.60
CA PRO A 4 21.84 -32.35 11.71
C PRO A 4 23.24 -31.75 11.45
N ASP A 5 24.23 -32.15 12.24
CA ASP A 5 25.59 -31.60 12.14
C ASP A 5 26.23 -31.75 10.75
N SER A 6 25.77 -32.72 9.96
CA SER A 6 26.19 -32.94 8.58
C SER A 6 25.63 -31.92 7.60
N MET A 7 24.54 -31.24 7.95
CA MET A 7 23.82 -30.34 7.04
C MET A 7 24.10 -28.85 7.29
N GLY A 8 24.60 -28.50 8.47
CA GLY A 8 24.82 -27.09 8.79
C GLY A 8 25.29 -26.83 10.21
N ILE A 9 25.43 -25.55 10.54
CA ILE A 9 25.77 -25.06 11.87
C ILE A 9 24.57 -24.26 12.38
N LEU A 10 23.96 -24.73 13.46
CA LEU A 10 22.91 -23.99 14.13
C LEU A 10 23.55 -22.95 15.06
N MET A 11 23.35 -21.69 14.78
CA MET A 11 23.73 -20.58 15.64
C MET A 11 22.50 -20.05 16.35
N THR A 12 22.48 -20.14 17.67
CA THR A 12 21.41 -19.58 18.51
C THR A 12 21.89 -18.31 19.19
N PHE A 13 21.07 -17.27 19.11
CA PHE A 13 21.32 -16.00 19.76
C PHE A 13 20.25 -15.80 20.83
N LYS A 14 20.67 -15.41 22.03
CA LYS A 14 19.77 -14.99 23.11
C LYS A 14 19.95 -13.50 23.29
N TYR A 15 18.85 -12.78 23.20
CA TYR A 15 18.81 -11.37 23.47
C TYR A 15 17.98 -11.15 24.75
N ASP A 16 18.60 -10.57 25.77
CA ASP A 16 17.92 -10.28 27.00
C ASP A 16 17.20 -8.93 26.89
N ASN A 17 15.96 -8.88 27.38
CA ASN A 17 15.14 -7.66 27.45
C ASN A 17 14.93 -6.94 26.10
N VAL A 18 14.68 -7.70 25.04
CA VAL A 18 14.35 -7.13 23.70
C VAL A 18 12.86 -7.31 23.43
N SER A 19 12.16 -6.20 23.19
CA SER A 19 10.78 -6.18 22.73
C SER A 19 10.72 -6.23 21.18
N LEU A 20 9.61 -6.72 20.63
CA LEU A 20 9.34 -6.72 19.18
C LEU A 20 9.34 -5.32 18.54
N MET A 21 9.19 -4.26 19.37
CA MET A 21 9.14 -2.86 18.92
C MET A 21 10.41 -2.06 19.23
N ASP A 22 11.49 -2.72 19.68
CA ASP A 22 12.77 -2.07 20.01
C ASP A 22 13.61 -1.74 18.78
N PHE A 23 13.03 -1.02 17.82
CA PHE A 23 13.72 -0.65 16.57
C PHE A 23 14.94 0.24 16.80
N GLN A 24 15.01 0.95 17.93
CA GLN A 24 16.15 1.81 18.27
C GLN A 24 17.42 1.00 18.62
N ARG A 25 17.29 -0.29 18.94
CA ARG A 25 18.41 -1.17 19.31
C ARG A 25 18.89 -2.04 18.16
N ILE A 26 18.49 -1.76 16.91
CA ILE A 26 18.84 -2.57 15.74
C ILE A 26 20.36 -2.68 15.57
N ASP A 27 21.08 -1.57 15.69
CA ASP A 27 22.54 -1.56 15.54
C ASP A 27 23.23 -2.38 16.63
N GLU A 28 22.79 -2.29 17.88
CA GLU A 28 23.28 -3.12 19.00
C GLU A 28 23.05 -4.61 18.73
N LEU A 29 21.84 -4.97 18.30
CA LEU A 29 21.49 -6.35 17.99
C LEU A 29 22.29 -6.92 16.80
N HIS A 30 22.50 -6.08 15.80
CA HIS A 30 23.37 -6.40 14.66
C HIS A 30 24.80 -6.70 15.14
N ASP A 31 25.39 -5.83 15.97
CA ASP A 31 26.76 -5.97 16.43
C ASP A 31 26.93 -7.21 17.32
N ILE A 32 25.97 -7.52 18.19
CA ILE A 32 25.96 -8.75 18.97
C ILE A 32 25.96 -9.98 18.03
N GLY A 33 25.09 -9.99 17.03
CA GLY A 33 25.01 -11.07 16.05
C GLY A 33 26.29 -11.22 15.23
N TYR A 34 26.84 -10.11 14.75
CA TYR A 34 28.06 -10.05 13.99
C TYR A 34 29.27 -10.58 14.81
N ASN A 35 29.50 -10.04 15.99
CA ASN A 35 30.62 -10.42 16.86
C ASN A 35 30.53 -11.89 17.28
N ARG A 36 29.31 -12.38 17.57
CA ARG A 36 29.11 -13.81 17.86
C ARG A 36 29.45 -14.70 16.67
N THR A 37 29.04 -14.31 15.46
CA THR A 37 29.37 -15.05 14.24
C THR A 37 30.86 -15.05 13.97
N ILE A 38 31.55 -13.92 14.13
CA ILE A 38 33.00 -13.83 13.98
C ILE A 38 33.72 -14.71 14.99
N SER A 39 33.28 -14.76 16.26
CA SER A 39 33.89 -15.65 17.27
C SER A 39 33.76 -17.14 16.92
N MET A 40 32.80 -17.52 16.10
CA MET A 40 32.59 -18.91 15.63
C MET A 40 33.21 -19.16 14.25
N MET A 41 33.92 -18.19 13.67
CA MET A 41 34.38 -18.25 12.28
C MET A 41 35.30 -19.42 11.99
N ASP A 42 36.17 -19.80 12.92
CA ASP A 42 37.07 -20.93 12.74
C ASP A 42 36.30 -22.26 12.65
N SER A 43 35.30 -22.42 13.50
CA SER A 43 34.39 -23.58 13.45
C SER A 43 33.59 -23.63 12.15
N ILE A 44 33.11 -22.45 11.68
CA ILE A 44 32.40 -22.34 10.40
C ILE A 44 33.34 -22.71 9.23
N LYS A 45 34.54 -22.14 9.21
CA LYS A 45 35.53 -22.38 8.15
C LYS A 45 35.99 -23.81 8.10
N SER A 46 36.14 -24.49 9.24
CA SER A 46 36.55 -25.92 9.29
C SER A 46 35.55 -26.86 8.65
N ARG A 47 34.24 -26.48 8.65
CA ARG A 47 33.16 -27.28 8.04
C ARG A 47 32.90 -26.94 6.57
N ILE A 48 33.40 -25.81 6.07
CA ILE A 48 33.25 -25.41 4.67
C ILE A 48 34.43 -25.92 3.87
N HIS A 49 34.26 -27.08 3.23
CA HIS A 49 35.30 -27.68 2.40
C HIS A 49 35.37 -27.04 1.00
N ARG A 50 34.30 -26.44 0.53
CA ARG A 50 34.24 -25.78 -0.79
C ARG A 50 34.31 -24.27 -0.64
N ARG A 51 35.36 -23.66 -1.15
CA ARG A 51 35.53 -22.22 -1.23
C ARG A 51 35.54 -21.80 -2.69
N VAL A 52 34.77 -20.80 -3.00
CA VAL A 52 34.74 -20.20 -4.34
C VAL A 52 35.26 -18.76 -4.22
N ASN A 53 36.19 -18.40 -5.09
CA ASN A 53 36.67 -17.05 -5.19
C ASN A 53 35.51 -16.10 -5.57
N LEU A 54 35.38 -15.00 -4.85
CA LEU A 54 34.33 -13.99 -5.09
C LEU A 54 34.37 -13.45 -6.52
N ASP A 55 35.57 -13.30 -7.10
CA ASP A 55 35.72 -12.82 -8.46
C ASP A 55 35.17 -13.82 -9.48
N ASN A 56 35.35 -15.11 -9.24
CA ASN A 56 34.77 -16.16 -10.07
C ASN A 56 33.22 -16.14 -9.97
N ILE A 57 32.66 -15.85 -8.82
CA ILE A 57 31.20 -15.70 -8.65
C ILE A 57 30.71 -14.47 -9.41
N ARG A 58 31.41 -13.34 -9.28
CA ARG A 58 31.09 -12.11 -10.00
C ARG A 58 31.15 -12.30 -11.52
N LEU A 59 32.22 -12.94 -12.00
CA LEU A 59 32.38 -13.24 -13.42
C LEU A 59 31.27 -14.16 -13.93
N ARG A 60 30.94 -15.23 -13.23
CA ARG A 60 29.82 -16.13 -13.61
C ARG A 60 28.49 -15.39 -13.64
N ARG A 61 28.24 -14.50 -12.66
CA ARG A 61 27.02 -13.65 -12.65
C ARG A 61 26.99 -12.67 -13.80
N MET A 62 28.14 -12.10 -14.15
CA MET A 62 28.26 -11.19 -15.30
C MET A 62 27.96 -11.92 -16.62
N VAL A 63 28.61 -13.08 -16.85
CA VAL A 63 28.38 -13.91 -18.03
C VAL A 63 26.93 -14.40 -18.09
N TYR A 64 26.37 -14.83 -16.96
CA TYR A 64 24.96 -15.23 -16.89
C TYR A 64 24.02 -14.09 -17.27
N ARG A 65 24.24 -12.88 -16.73
CA ARG A 65 23.43 -11.71 -17.05
C ARG A 65 23.58 -11.25 -18.50
N SER A 66 24.78 -11.35 -19.09
CA SER A 66 25.01 -10.96 -20.49
C SER A 66 24.34 -11.91 -21.51
N ASN A 67 23.99 -13.13 -21.09
CA ASN A 67 23.28 -14.09 -21.92
C ASN A 67 21.75 -13.92 -21.88
N TYR A 68 21.24 -13.05 -21.00
CA TYR A 68 19.82 -12.76 -20.97
C TYR A 68 19.52 -11.52 -21.81
N PRO A 69 18.49 -11.56 -22.65
CA PRO A 69 18.05 -10.40 -23.39
C PRO A 69 17.63 -9.31 -22.42
N GLU A 70 17.77 -8.07 -22.85
CA GLU A 70 17.29 -6.90 -22.11
C GLU A 70 15.80 -7.03 -21.81
N LEU A 71 15.38 -6.64 -20.59
CA LEU A 71 13.98 -6.70 -20.16
C LEU A 71 13.17 -5.63 -20.93
N ARG A 72 12.73 -6.00 -22.14
CA ARG A 72 11.75 -5.25 -22.94
C ARG A 72 10.47 -6.04 -22.99
N PHE A 73 9.36 -5.37 -22.73
CA PHE A 73 8.04 -5.97 -22.67
C PHE A 73 7.20 -5.52 -23.85
N LYS A 74 6.37 -6.41 -24.38
CA LYS A 74 5.49 -6.11 -25.51
C LYS A 74 4.02 -6.29 -25.14
N ASN A 75 3.67 -7.41 -24.58
CA ASN A 75 2.29 -7.74 -24.25
C ASN A 75 2.05 -7.70 -22.74
N ILE A 76 0.84 -7.29 -22.35
CA ILE A 76 0.37 -7.36 -20.95
C ILE A 76 -0.84 -8.27 -20.92
N ILE A 77 -0.69 -9.40 -20.22
CA ILE A 77 -1.72 -10.42 -20.02
C ILE A 77 -2.19 -10.33 -18.56
N ILE A 78 -3.47 -10.12 -18.35
CA ILE A 78 -4.02 -9.84 -17.02
C ILE A 78 -5.04 -10.90 -16.66
N ASP A 79 -4.82 -11.57 -15.52
CA ASP A 79 -5.74 -12.52 -14.91
C ASP A 79 -6.38 -11.91 -13.66
N GLY A 80 -7.66 -12.25 -13.41
CA GLY A 80 -8.39 -11.80 -12.21
C GLY A 80 -9.12 -10.46 -12.38
N ALA A 81 -9.18 -9.91 -13.61
CA ALA A 81 -9.88 -8.68 -13.93
C ALA A 81 -10.75 -8.84 -15.18
N ASN A 82 -11.89 -8.13 -15.22
CA ASN A 82 -12.74 -8.09 -16.40
C ASN A 82 -12.12 -7.21 -17.54
N PRO A 83 -12.63 -7.25 -18.79
CA PRO A 83 -12.02 -6.53 -19.90
C PRO A 83 -11.89 -5.01 -19.69
N GLN A 84 -12.82 -4.38 -18.98
CA GLN A 84 -12.79 -2.94 -18.70
C GLN A 84 -11.70 -2.62 -17.65
N GLN A 85 -11.60 -3.44 -16.62
CA GLN A 85 -10.55 -3.35 -15.59
C GLN A 85 -9.17 -3.62 -16.19
N GLN A 86 -9.06 -4.59 -17.09
CA GLN A 86 -7.80 -4.85 -17.82
C GLN A 86 -7.38 -3.63 -18.66
N ALA A 87 -8.34 -2.96 -19.30
CA ALA A 87 -8.06 -1.73 -20.05
C ALA A 87 -7.54 -0.59 -19.14
N TYR A 88 -8.10 -0.46 -17.95
CA TYR A 88 -7.60 0.49 -16.94
C TYR A 88 -6.17 0.13 -16.52
N ILE A 89 -5.93 -1.12 -16.12
CA ILE A 89 -4.63 -1.59 -15.64
C ILE A 89 -3.55 -1.42 -16.73
N LYS A 90 -3.85 -1.78 -17.98
CA LYS A 90 -2.91 -1.62 -19.10
C LYS A 90 -2.47 -0.18 -19.33
N LYS A 91 -3.37 0.79 -19.14
CA LYS A 91 -3.04 2.22 -19.28
C LYS A 91 -2.03 2.71 -18.25
N GLU A 92 -1.97 2.08 -17.07
CA GLU A 92 -0.99 2.45 -16.04
C GLU A 92 0.45 2.16 -16.44
N PHE A 93 0.67 1.24 -17.38
CA PHE A 93 2.00 0.95 -17.93
C PHE A 93 2.37 1.84 -19.13
N HIS A 94 1.54 2.83 -19.49
CA HIS A 94 1.70 3.66 -20.69
C HIS A 94 1.87 2.85 -21.98
N SER A 95 1.46 1.58 -21.95
CA SER A 95 1.48 0.70 -23.10
C SER A 95 0.35 1.10 -24.04
N SER A 96 0.65 1.85 -25.09
CA SER A 96 -0.22 1.88 -26.24
C SER A 96 -0.07 0.53 -26.96
N ASP A 97 -1.18 -0.09 -27.37
CA ASP A 97 -1.18 -1.32 -28.14
C ASP A 97 -0.04 -1.30 -29.18
N ASN A 98 0.85 -2.30 -29.13
CA ASN A 98 2.02 -2.52 -29.98
C ASN A 98 3.30 -1.70 -29.72
N LYS A 99 3.45 -0.97 -28.62
CA LYS A 99 4.76 -0.40 -28.24
C LYS A 99 5.42 -1.23 -27.17
N GLU A 100 6.70 -1.52 -27.39
CA GLU A 100 7.55 -2.09 -26.34
C GLU A 100 7.73 -1.09 -25.22
N PHE A 101 7.75 -1.56 -23.98
CA PHE A 101 8.03 -0.76 -22.80
C PHE A 101 9.18 -1.37 -22.00
N THR A 102 9.89 -0.51 -21.31
CA THR A 102 11.11 -0.87 -20.55
C THR A 102 10.79 -1.42 -19.16
N TYR A 103 11.81 -1.93 -18.49
CA TYR A 103 11.71 -2.29 -17.08
C TYR A 103 11.34 -1.11 -16.18
N GLU A 104 11.82 0.11 -16.51
CA GLU A 104 11.48 1.30 -15.72
C GLU A 104 10.00 1.68 -15.90
N ASP A 105 9.47 1.60 -17.12
CA ASP A 105 8.04 1.81 -17.36
C ASP A 105 7.17 0.79 -16.61
N LEU A 106 7.62 -0.48 -16.61
CA LEU A 106 6.97 -1.54 -15.82
C LEU A 106 6.95 -1.19 -14.33
N LYS A 107 8.09 -0.78 -13.79
CA LYS A 107 8.24 -0.44 -12.39
C LYS A 107 7.35 0.74 -11.99
N GLU A 108 7.31 1.79 -12.81
CA GLU A 108 6.44 2.95 -12.57
C GLU A 108 4.95 2.56 -12.61
N GLY A 109 4.52 1.81 -13.62
CA GLY A 109 3.15 1.32 -13.72
C GLY A 109 2.77 0.41 -12.56
N TYR A 110 3.66 -0.48 -12.16
CA TYR A 110 3.46 -1.37 -11.02
C TYR A 110 3.26 -0.59 -9.71
N PHE A 111 4.09 0.42 -9.42
CA PHE A 111 3.95 1.23 -8.21
C PHE A 111 2.70 2.11 -8.23
N ARG A 112 2.27 2.59 -9.41
CA ARG A 112 0.98 3.29 -9.53
C ARG A 112 -0.18 2.38 -9.17
N LEU A 113 -0.20 1.15 -9.68
CA LEU A 113 -1.23 0.16 -9.38
C LEU A 113 -1.21 -0.28 -7.90
N LEU A 114 -0.03 -0.42 -7.28
CA LEU A 114 0.08 -0.70 -5.84
C LEU A 114 -0.45 0.44 -4.97
N SER A 115 -0.46 1.66 -5.47
CA SER A 115 -1.00 2.83 -4.77
C SER A 115 -2.51 2.97 -4.94
N ASP A 116 -3.13 2.17 -5.79
CA ASP A 116 -4.57 2.16 -6.01
C ASP A 116 -5.27 1.31 -4.96
N ASN A 117 -6.13 1.94 -4.16
CA ASN A 117 -6.87 1.28 -3.08
C ASN A 117 -7.88 0.22 -3.58
N MET A 118 -8.16 0.18 -4.88
CA MET A 118 -9.07 -0.80 -5.48
C MET A 118 -8.38 -2.11 -5.85
N ILE A 119 -7.05 -2.14 -5.77
CA ILE A 119 -6.24 -3.33 -6.04
C ILE A 119 -5.67 -3.86 -4.73
N SER A 120 -6.10 -5.07 -4.35
CA SER A 120 -5.68 -5.75 -3.14
C SER A 120 -4.32 -6.42 -3.29
N GLU A 121 -4.08 -7.00 -4.47
CA GLU A 121 -2.85 -7.74 -4.75
C GLU A 121 -2.54 -7.69 -6.24
N ILE A 122 -1.27 -7.56 -6.58
CA ILE A 122 -0.76 -7.64 -7.94
C ILE A 122 0.55 -8.43 -7.95
N ILE A 123 0.57 -9.52 -8.70
CA ILE A 123 1.75 -10.38 -8.83
C ILE A 123 2.22 -10.34 -10.29
N PRO A 124 3.36 -9.69 -10.57
CA PRO A 124 3.94 -9.66 -11.90
C PRO A 124 4.77 -10.90 -12.17
N HIS A 125 4.69 -11.41 -13.39
CA HIS A 125 5.52 -12.49 -13.91
C HIS A 125 5.92 -12.20 -15.34
N ALA A 126 7.21 -12.22 -15.66
CA ALA A 126 7.75 -12.02 -17.00
C ALA A 126 7.98 -13.36 -17.67
N VAL A 127 7.44 -13.54 -18.87
CA VAL A 127 7.63 -14.73 -19.70
C VAL A 127 8.33 -14.32 -20.98
N TYR A 128 9.49 -14.93 -21.26
CA TYR A 128 10.24 -14.64 -22.48
C TYR A 128 9.54 -15.23 -23.70
N ASN A 129 9.35 -14.39 -24.70
CA ASN A 129 8.83 -14.80 -26.00
C ASN A 129 9.98 -14.82 -27.02
N PRO A 130 10.43 -16.01 -27.48
CA PRO A 130 11.55 -16.13 -28.39
C PRO A 130 11.23 -15.65 -29.82
N GLU A 131 9.96 -15.57 -30.19
CA GLU A 131 9.55 -15.11 -31.52
C GLU A 131 9.76 -13.60 -31.71
N ASP A 132 9.47 -12.85 -30.66
CA ASP A 132 9.58 -11.38 -30.65
C ASP A 132 10.88 -10.88 -30.00
N GLU A 133 11.67 -11.78 -29.40
CA GLU A 133 12.85 -11.45 -28.55
C GLU A 133 12.53 -10.46 -27.40
N THR A 134 11.27 -10.49 -26.91
CA THR A 134 10.75 -9.65 -25.85
C THR A 134 10.15 -10.49 -24.74
N TYR A 135 9.65 -9.83 -23.70
CA TYR A 135 8.93 -10.50 -22.62
C TYR A 135 7.44 -10.14 -22.64
N ASP A 136 6.61 -11.11 -22.37
CA ASP A 136 5.19 -10.90 -22.05
C ASP A 136 5.05 -10.71 -20.54
N LEU A 137 4.40 -9.63 -20.13
CA LEU A 137 4.10 -9.34 -18.73
C LEU A 137 2.77 -9.98 -18.35
N HIS A 138 2.83 -11.02 -17.53
CA HIS A 138 1.66 -11.62 -16.91
C HIS A 138 1.41 -10.97 -15.56
N LEU A 139 0.22 -10.45 -15.34
CA LEU A 139 -0.23 -9.85 -14.09
C LEU A 139 -1.38 -10.66 -13.52
N LYS A 140 -1.17 -11.24 -12.34
CA LYS A 140 -2.27 -11.79 -11.56
C LYS A 140 -2.76 -10.73 -10.61
N VAL A 141 -4.01 -10.28 -10.77
CA VAL A 141 -4.60 -9.16 -10.04
C VAL A 141 -5.73 -9.65 -9.18
N LYS A 142 -5.79 -9.17 -7.94
CA LYS A 142 -6.93 -9.33 -7.05
C LYS A 142 -7.46 -7.95 -6.70
N LEU A 143 -8.72 -7.73 -7.00
CA LEU A 143 -9.40 -6.46 -6.72
C LEU A 143 -10.04 -6.50 -5.34
N GLU A 144 -10.16 -5.34 -4.72
CA GLU A 144 -10.92 -5.17 -3.48
C GLU A 144 -12.42 -5.27 -3.72
N ASN A 145 -13.17 -5.54 -2.65
CA ASN A 145 -14.63 -5.58 -2.72
C ASN A 145 -15.18 -4.20 -3.07
N ASN A 146 -16.17 -4.18 -3.95
CA ASN A 146 -16.80 -2.95 -4.39
C ASN A 146 -17.54 -2.20 -3.28
N PHE A 147 -18.01 -2.91 -2.24
CA PHE A 147 -18.80 -2.33 -1.18
C PHE A 147 -18.24 -2.69 0.20
N ALA A 148 -18.14 -1.68 1.07
CA ALA A 148 -17.76 -1.87 2.46
C ALA A 148 -18.63 -1.04 3.41
N VAL A 149 -18.95 -1.64 4.57
CA VAL A 149 -19.67 -1.01 5.67
C VAL A 149 -18.73 -0.91 6.86
N ARG A 150 -18.67 0.26 7.44
CA ARG A 150 -17.90 0.54 8.66
C ARG A 150 -18.85 0.94 9.77
N LEU A 151 -18.80 0.26 10.88
CA LEU A 151 -19.55 0.56 12.09
C LEU A 151 -18.58 0.86 13.22
N GLY A 152 -18.85 1.88 13.99
CA GLY A 152 -18.02 2.26 15.12
C GLY A 152 -18.77 3.12 16.12
N GLY A 153 -18.09 3.50 17.17
CA GLY A 153 -18.66 4.37 18.18
C GLY A 153 -17.96 4.25 19.51
N ASN A 154 -18.34 5.10 20.44
CA ASN A 154 -17.99 4.99 21.83
C ASN A 154 -19.22 5.14 22.73
N ILE A 155 -19.24 4.38 23.80
CA ILE A 155 -20.22 4.47 24.87
C ILE A 155 -19.45 4.83 26.13
N SER A 156 -19.81 5.93 26.75
CA SER A 156 -19.14 6.47 27.94
C SER A 156 -20.19 6.92 28.94
N THR A 157 -19.82 6.98 30.20
CA THR A 157 -20.61 7.62 31.26
C THR A 157 -20.68 9.15 31.09
N SER A 158 -19.80 9.72 30.27
CA SER A 158 -19.83 11.12 29.88
C SER A 158 -20.85 11.38 28.75
N ASN A 159 -21.12 12.65 28.48
CA ASN A 159 -22.05 13.07 27.42
C ASN A 159 -21.49 12.91 25.99
N SER A 160 -20.31 12.28 25.82
CA SER A 160 -19.62 12.14 24.53
C SER A 160 -19.91 10.82 23.79
N ASN A 161 -21.08 10.22 24.03
CA ASN A 161 -21.50 9.03 23.32
C ASN A 161 -21.72 9.33 21.84
N GLN A 162 -21.19 8.47 20.96
CA GLN A 162 -21.25 8.65 19.51
C GLN A 162 -21.40 7.29 18.83
N ILE A 163 -22.15 7.28 17.74
CA ILE A 163 -22.28 6.16 16.81
C ILE A 163 -21.79 6.63 15.44
N TYR A 164 -21.02 5.81 14.78
CA TYR A 164 -20.50 6.04 13.44
C TYR A 164 -20.99 4.95 12.48
N LEU A 165 -21.41 5.38 11.30
CA LEU A 165 -21.75 4.54 10.16
C LEU A 165 -21.02 5.09 8.93
N GLY A 166 -20.19 4.25 8.32
CA GLY A 166 -19.54 4.53 7.03
C GLY A 166 -20.00 3.53 5.98
N LEU A 167 -20.35 4.02 4.81
CA LEU A 167 -20.67 3.24 3.62
C LEU A 167 -19.71 3.66 2.51
N SER A 168 -19.01 2.71 1.90
CA SER A 168 -18.18 2.97 0.74
C SER A 168 -18.54 2.05 -0.41
N TYR A 169 -18.60 2.62 -1.59
CA TYR A 169 -18.74 1.90 -2.85
C TYR A 169 -17.62 2.34 -3.77
N GLN A 170 -16.90 1.36 -4.34
CA GLN A 170 -15.84 1.58 -5.29
C GLN A 170 -16.03 0.70 -6.52
N ASP A 171 -15.71 1.22 -7.68
CA ASP A 171 -15.88 0.52 -8.95
C ASP A 171 -14.73 0.87 -9.89
N LEU A 172 -13.98 -0.15 -10.28
CA LEU A 172 -12.89 -0.05 -11.22
C LEU A 172 -13.36 -0.54 -12.58
N ASN A 173 -13.41 0.37 -13.55
CA ASN A 173 -13.74 0.07 -14.94
C ASN A 173 -12.74 0.81 -15.85
N TYR A 174 -13.19 1.56 -16.87
CA TYR A 174 -12.30 2.42 -17.66
C TYR A 174 -11.68 3.59 -16.86
N TYR A 175 -12.24 3.89 -15.72
CA TYR A 175 -11.81 4.86 -14.72
C TYR A 175 -12.24 4.36 -13.33
N ALA A 176 -11.52 4.77 -12.31
CA ALA A 176 -11.82 4.40 -10.94
C ALA A 176 -12.85 5.36 -10.33
N LYS A 177 -13.91 4.83 -9.74
CA LYS A 177 -14.95 5.60 -9.04
C LYS A 177 -15.00 5.20 -7.58
N GLU A 178 -15.15 6.19 -6.71
CA GLU A 178 -15.34 5.99 -5.28
C GLU A 178 -16.49 6.86 -4.79
N LEU A 179 -17.42 6.26 -4.09
CA LEU A 179 -18.48 6.93 -3.35
C LEU A 179 -18.34 6.59 -1.88
N LEU A 180 -18.34 7.59 -1.04
CA LEU A 180 -18.22 7.45 0.40
C LEU A 180 -19.36 8.23 1.07
N PHE A 181 -20.02 7.57 1.99
CA PHE A 181 -20.95 8.21 2.92
C PHE A 181 -20.48 7.91 4.34
N ASP A 182 -20.25 8.96 5.12
CA ASP A 182 -19.91 8.88 6.53
C ASP A 182 -20.97 9.62 7.35
N GLY A 183 -21.53 8.94 8.33
CA GLY A 183 -22.47 9.48 9.28
C GLY A 183 -21.98 9.28 10.71
N GLN A 184 -22.02 10.35 11.51
CA GLN A 184 -21.70 10.32 12.92
C GLN A 184 -22.82 10.97 13.71
N LEU A 185 -23.40 10.24 14.63
CA LEU A 185 -24.48 10.69 15.48
C LEU A 185 -24.05 10.64 16.94
N GLY A 186 -24.12 11.76 17.61
CA GLY A 186 -23.78 11.89 19.00
C GLY A 186 -24.64 12.92 19.72
N LYS A 187 -24.53 12.96 21.03
CA LYS A 187 -25.29 13.91 21.85
C LYS A 187 -24.84 15.35 21.65
N VAL A 188 -23.55 15.55 21.34
CA VAL A 188 -22.92 16.87 21.23
C VAL A 188 -22.52 17.18 19.80
N TYR A 189 -22.14 16.16 19.03
CA TYR A 189 -21.59 16.29 17.69
C TYR A 189 -22.31 15.34 16.73
N ASN A 190 -22.82 15.91 15.65
CA ASN A 190 -23.42 15.16 14.54
C ASN A 190 -22.75 15.59 13.26
N ASN A 191 -22.45 14.63 12.39
CA ASN A 191 -21.86 14.86 11.09
C ASN A 191 -22.47 13.92 10.07
N ALA A 192 -22.69 14.42 8.86
CA ALA A 192 -22.95 13.62 7.69
C ALA A 192 -22.09 14.16 6.55
N GLN A 193 -21.34 13.27 5.90
CA GLN A 193 -20.48 13.60 4.77
C GLN A 193 -20.73 12.64 3.61
N PHE A 194 -20.83 13.21 2.43
CA PHE A 194 -20.84 12.47 1.18
C PHE A 194 -19.63 12.89 0.35
N MET A 195 -18.92 11.94 -0.21
CA MET A 195 -17.83 12.14 -1.14
C MET A 195 -18.05 11.30 -2.39
N ALA A 196 -17.85 11.93 -3.55
CA ALA A 196 -17.73 11.23 -4.83
C ALA A 196 -16.38 11.58 -5.45
N LYS A 197 -15.64 10.58 -5.88
CA LYS A 197 -14.33 10.72 -6.52
C LYS A 197 -14.29 9.91 -7.81
N ILE A 198 -13.67 10.49 -8.84
CA ILE A 198 -13.39 9.80 -10.10
C ILE A 198 -11.93 10.04 -10.45
N ASP A 199 -11.20 8.96 -10.69
CA ASP A 199 -9.81 8.99 -11.13
C ASP A 199 -9.73 8.52 -12.59
N PHE A 200 -9.06 9.32 -13.41
CA PHE A 200 -8.81 9.02 -14.81
C PHE A 200 -7.35 8.63 -15.00
N SER A 201 -7.13 7.41 -15.49
CA SER A 201 -5.83 6.94 -15.94
C SER A 201 -5.60 7.46 -17.36
N THR A 202 -5.01 8.63 -17.47
CA THR A 202 -4.62 9.29 -18.73
C THR A 202 -3.12 9.57 -18.69
N ALA A 203 -2.56 10.11 -19.79
CA ALA A 203 -1.14 10.49 -19.84
C ALA A 203 -0.74 11.42 -18.68
N ILE A 204 -1.66 12.29 -18.24
CA ILE A 204 -1.57 13.05 -16.98
C ILE A 204 -2.72 12.55 -16.11
N PRO A 205 -2.45 11.67 -15.12
CA PRO A 205 -3.50 11.17 -14.23
C PRO A 205 -4.23 12.32 -13.55
N THR A 206 -5.53 12.31 -13.63
CA THR A 206 -6.37 13.42 -13.12
C THR A 206 -7.46 12.87 -12.23
N SER A 207 -7.67 13.48 -11.08
CA SER A 207 -8.76 13.13 -10.17
C SER A 207 -9.72 14.30 -9.96
N TYR A 208 -11.01 13.99 -9.93
CA TYR A 208 -12.07 14.91 -9.55
C TYR A 208 -12.74 14.40 -8.29
N ARG A 209 -12.87 15.28 -7.30
CA ARG A 209 -13.49 14.92 -6.03
C ARG A 209 -14.54 15.98 -5.65
N PHE A 210 -15.74 15.53 -5.36
CA PHE A 210 -16.82 16.30 -4.79
C PHE A 210 -17.04 15.88 -3.35
N ILE A 211 -17.16 16.84 -2.43
CA ILE A 211 -17.44 16.58 -1.01
C ILE A 211 -18.58 17.50 -0.59
N ALA A 212 -19.61 16.94 0.02
CA ALA A 212 -20.66 17.66 0.71
C ALA A 212 -20.69 17.21 2.16
N SER A 213 -20.67 18.13 3.10
CA SER A 213 -20.75 17.80 4.52
C SER A 213 -21.65 18.76 5.30
N ILE A 214 -22.33 18.21 6.29
CA ILE A 214 -23.15 18.93 7.27
C ILE A 214 -22.66 18.51 8.64
N THR A 215 -22.32 19.49 9.48
CA THR A 215 -21.85 19.26 10.84
C THR A 215 -22.65 20.13 11.79
N THR A 216 -23.16 19.53 12.85
CA THR A 216 -23.85 20.23 13.94
C THR A 216 -23.13 19.95 15.25
N PHE A 217 -22.76 20.98 15.95
CA PHE A 217 -22.16 20.92 17.26
C PHE A 217 -23.04 21.67 18.27
N ASP A 218 -23.47 20.97 19.33
CA ASP A 218 -24.32 21.54 20.38
C ASP A 218 -23.58 21.55 21.73
N TYR A 219 -23.07 22.70 22.10
CA TYR A 219 -22.23 22.87 23.30
C TYR A 219 -23.01 22.63 24.61
N PHE A 220 -24.25 22.99 24.70
CA PHE A 220 -25.03 22.89 25.95
C PHE A 220 -25.39 21.46 26.36
N LYS A 221 -25.41 20.54 25.45
CA LYS A 221 -25.62 19.14 25.80
C LYS A 221 -24.47 18.55 26.63
N LYS A 222 -23.31 19.22 26.61
CA LYS A 222 -22.12 18.78 27.35
C LYS A 222 -22.12 19.24 28.80
N ASP A 223 -22.60 20.43 29.11
CA ASP A 223 -22.34 21.13 30.38
C ASP A 223 -23.49 21.13 31.39
N LYS A 224 -24.46 20.25 31.27
CA LYS A 224 -25.57 20.19 32.25
C LYS A 224 -25.13 19.87 33.72
N LEU A 225 -23.86 19.52 33.92
CA LEU A 225 -23.36 19.09 35.24
C LEU A 225 -22.79 20.22 36.11
N PHE A 226 -22.34 21.37 35.54
CA PHE A 226 -21.55 22.32 36.32
C PHE A 226 -21.99 23.80 36.28
N SER A 227 -22.89 24.19 35.41
CA SER A 227 -23.31 25.61 35.35
C SER A 227 -24.79 25.74 35.00
N ARG A 228 -25.55 26.22 35.97
CA ARG A 228 -26.99 26.52 35.82
C ARG A 228 -27.25 27.92 35.23
N ASN A 229 -26.25 28.82 35.25
CA ASN A 229 -26.47 30.25 35.01
C ASN A 229 -25.60 30.89 33.93
N ASP A 230 -24.50 30.31 33.49
CA ASP A 230 -23.68 30.89 32.46
C ASP A 230 -23.93 30.18 31.12
N LYS A 231 -24.77 30.82 30.29
CA LYS A 231 -24.96 30.41 28.89
C LYS A 231 -23.76 30.90 28.11
N PRO A 232 -22.89 30.00 27.55
CA PRO A 232 -21.79 30.45 26.71
C PRO A 232 -22.32 31.16 25.48
N ALA A 233 -21.51 32.02 24.89
CA ALA A 233 -21.88 32.82 23.72
C ALA A 233 -22.23 31.97 22.46
N PHE A 234 -21.82 30.69 22.46
CA PHE A 234 -22.11 29.73 21.39
C PHE A 234 -22.90 28.56 21.92
N ASN A 235 -24.15 28.46 21.54
CA ASN A 235 -25.05 27.38 21.90
C ASN A 235 -24.93 26.20 20.96
N GLN A 236 -24.82 26.51 19.68
CA GLN A 236 -24.88 25.59 18.55
C GLN A 236 -24.10 26.17 17.40
N LYS A 237 -23.32 25.30 16.75
CA LYS A 237 -22.58 25.62 15.54
C LYS A 237 -23.01 24.67 14.44
N ASP A 238 -23.61 25.19 13.37
CA ASP A 238 -23.96 24.45 12.18
C ASP A 238 -23.01 24.85 11.05
N GLU A 239 -22.38 23.87 10.43
CA GLU A 239 -21.47 24.06 9.31
C GLU A 239 -21.93 23.23 8.12
N ARG A 240 -21.92 23.83 6.94
CA ARG A 240 -22.24 23.16 5.68
C ARG A 240 -21.15 23.48 4.69
N PHE A 241 -20.53 22.44 4.14
CA PHE A 241 -19.46 22.59 3.16
C PHE A 241 -19.80 21.87 1.86
N LEU A 242 -19.53 22.59 0.76
CA LEU A 242 -19.45 22.01 -0.57
C LEU A 242 -18.03 22.24 -1.09
N LYS A 243 -17.36 21.18 -1.51
CA LYS A 243 -15.99 21.24 -2.00
C LYS A 243 -15.89 20.53 -3.35
N LEU A 244 -15.29 21.20 -4.32
CA LEU A 244 -14.84 20.62 -5.57
C LEU A 244 -13.31 20.64 -5.57
N GLN A 245 -12.69 19.53 -5.85
CA GLN A 245 -11.25 19.39 -5.92
C GLN A 245 -10.85 18.74 -7.23
N VAL A 246 -9.81 19.29 -7.86
CA VAL A 246 -9.13 18.70 -8.99
C VAL A 246 -7.73 18.30 -8.52
N GLY A 247 -7.40 17.03 -8.63
CA GLY A 247 -6.10 16.49 -8.29
C GLY A 247 -5.30 16.22 -9.56
N LEU A 248 -4.05 16.68 -9.55
CA LEU A 248 -3.04 16.36 -10.55
C LEU A 248 -1.83 15.80 -9.81
N PRO A 249 -1.19 14.72 -10.29
CA PRO A 249 0.04 14.26 -9.69
C PRO A 249 1.13 15.31 -9.91
N PHE A 250 1.75 15.76 -8.86
CA PHE A 250 3.01 16.47 -8.96
C PHE A 250 4.11 15.45 -9.30
N LEU A 251 4.50 15.41 -10.55
CA LEU A 251 5.74 14.77 -10.95
C LEU A 251 6.88 15.62 -10.39
N LEU A 252 7.34 15.32 -9.18
CA LEU A 252 8.66 15.72 -8.75
C LEU A 252 9.62 14.92 -9.63
N SER A 253 10.08 15.53 -10.71
CA SER A 253 11.24 15.01 -11.44
C SER A 253 12.39 14.91 -10.45
N LYS A 254 12.89 13.71 -10.24
CA LYS A 254 14.18 13.50 -9.62
C LYS A 254 15.28 13.92 -10.56
#